data_2d18ad91b24fd259640fce740710435e
#
_entry.id   2d18ad91b24fd259640fce740710435e
#
_cell.length_a   1.000
_cell.length_b   1.000
_cell.length_c   1.000
_cell.angle_alpha   90.00
_cell.angle_beta   90.00
_cell.angle_gamma   90.00
#
_symmetry.space_group_name_H-M   'P 1'
#
loop_
_entity.id
_entity.type
_entity.pdbx_description
1 polymer ?
#
loop_
_entity_poly.entity_id
_entity_poly.type
_entity_poly.pdbx_seq_one_letter_code
_entity_poly.pdbx_strand_id
1 'polypeptide(L)'
;MTKQTIKQTPFFLDAHSVLDATLRDAGYLNDWSFSREEIFAVVGGVAESGVEVVEVGYISDKPDRILAGCCEPDFLGELREHTKGKINLAVMISLTEKNPQTLFASRQGVLDLVRIPCTIEEVDDALRVAAAASEYGIATSLNLVNISTLLPQQFAATAQKVQQSGVVDVFYLADSRGACRPEDISKIVGIVRENWQGLFGFHAHDNTGFATVNALMALEAGCEIIDGTVNGLGLGSGNTKLQYAMQLVQQKEPNKPYRYEPLDRLSRFDVAMPAEKSYFYYLVGAKNLAQLWVEPLVERYGEKTAYYLQQIPRRPYTKIEQVFAEVEADV
;
A
#
# COMPACT_ATOMS: atom_id res chain seq x y z
N MET A 1 -12.30 -36.68 -5.24
CA MET A 1 -11.17 -36.03 -5.93
C MET A 1 -11.71 -34.85 -6.69
N THR A 2 -11.82 -33.71 -6.04
CA THR A 2 -12.25 -32.42 -6.65
C THR A 2 -11.05 -31.88 -7.40
N LYS A 3 -11.19 -31.73 -8.73
CA LYS A 3 -10.21 -31.04 -9.57
C LYS A 3 -10.09 -29.60 -9.05
N GLN A 4 -8.97 -29.26 -8.41
CA GLN A 4 -8.56 -27.87 -8.26
C GLN A 4 -8.38 -27.30 -9.67
N THR A 5 -9.29 -26.44 -10.05
CA THR A 5 -9.13 -25.61 -11.25
C THR A 5 -7.98 -24.65 -10.96
N ILE A 6 -6.82 -24.89 -11.57
CA ILE A 6 -5.69 -23.95 -11.51
C ILE A 6 -6.18 -22.66 -12.17
N LYS A 7 -6.32 -21.61 -11.37
CA LYS A 7 -6.62 -20.27 -11.84
C LYS A 7 -5.53 -19.84 -12.82
N GLN A 8 -5.86 -19.64 -14.06
CA GLN A 8 -5.05 -18.87 -14.99
C GLN A 8 -5.40 -17.39 -14.76
N THR A 9 -4.76 -16.74 -13.80
CA THR A 9 -4.74 -15.28 -13.75
C THR A 9 -3.68 -14.80 -14.74
N PRO A 10 -3.97 -13.83 -15.59
CA PRO A 10 -2.97 -13.23 -16.50
C PRO A 10 -1.94 -12.36 -15.76
N PHE A 11 -2.04 -12.27 -14.44
CA PHE A 11 -1.13 -11.50 -13.60
C PHE A 11 0.15 -12.31 -13.40
N PHE A 12 1.19 -11.91 -14.12
CA PHE A 12 2.53 -12.46 -13.95
C PHE A 12 3.43 -11.38 -13.36
N LEU A 13 4.03 -11.71 -12.21
CA LEU A 13 5.20 -11.00 -11.71
C LEU A 13 6.38 -11.98 -11.74
N ASP A 14 7.50 -11.51 -12.23
CA ASP A 14 8.79 -12.17 -12.04
C ASP A 14 9.16 -12.19 -10.56
N ALA A 15 10.20 -12.98 -10.21
CA ALA A 15 10.58 -13.26 -8.83
C ALA A 15 10.69 -11.99 -7.96
N HIS A 16 11.30 -10.91 -8.39
CA HIS A 16 11.29 -9.65 -7.64
C HIS A 16 10.73 -8.54 -8.52
N SER A 17 9.86 -7.71 -7.95
CA SER A 17 9.11 -6.69 -8.69
C SER A 17 8.89 -5.42 -7.88
N VAL A 18 8.63 -4.31 -8.57
CA VAL A 18 8.24 -3.04 -7.97
C VAL A 18 6.80 -2.74 -8.30
N LEU A 19 6.06 -2.24 -7.31
CA LEU A 19 4.74 -1.67 -7.49
C LEU A 19 4.81 -0.17 -7.21
N ASP A 20 4.35 0.64 -8.17
CA ASP A 20 4.15 2.08 -7.94
C ASP A 20 2.79 2.33 -7.29
N ALA A 21 2.79 3.02 -6.15
CA ALA A 21 1.59 3.38 -5.41
C ALA A 21 1.35 4.90 -5.39
N THR A 22 1.97 5.66 -6.29
CA THR A 22 1.96 7.14 -6.26
C THR A 22 0.55 7.71 -6.23
N LEU A 23 -0.28 7.38 -7.21
CA LEU A 23 -1.63 7.97 -7.33
C LEU A 23 -2.56 7.51 -6.20
N ARG A 24 -2.41 6.26 -5.77
CA ARG A 24 -3.25 5.75 -4.70
C ARG A 24 -2.91 6.42 -3.36
N ASP A 25 -1.62 6.51 -3.02
CA ASP A 25 -1.22 6.96 -1.69
C ASP A 25 -1.12 8.48 -1.58
N ALA A 26 -0.62 9.17 -2.60
CA ALA A 26 -0.68 10.63 -2.65
C ALA A 26 -2.12 11.16 -2.74
N GLY A 27 -3.06 10.36 -3.22
CA GLY A 27 -4.48 10.68 -3.24
C GLY A 27 -5.07 11.02 -1.87
N TYR A 28 -4.52 10.52 -0.78
CA TYR A 28 -4.92 10.91 0.58
C TYR A 28 -4.63 12.39 0.90
N LEU A 29 -3.75 13.05 0.13
CA LEU A 29 -3.38 14.45 0.33
C LEU A 29 -4.33 15.40 -0.41
N ASN A 30 -5.04 14.94 -1.47
CA ASN A 30 -5.90 15.76 -2.31
C ASN A 30 -7.26 15.11 -2.62
N ASP A 31 -7.67 14.12 -1.85
CA ASP A 31 -8.90 13.32 -2.05
C ASP A 31 -9.01 12.74 -3.48
N TRP A 32 -7.90 12.23 -4.01
CA TRP A 32 -7.75 11.69 -5.38
C TRP A 32 -8.13 12.68 -6.49
N SER A 33 -8.08 13.98 -6.22
CA SER A 33 -8.38 15.05 -7.17
C SER A 33 -7.18 15.34 -8.08
N PHE A 34 -6.76 14.34 -8.85
CA PHE A 34 -5.77 14.50 -9.91
C PHE A 34 -6.46 14.81 -11.24
N SER A 35 -5.86 15.65 -12.05
CA SER A 35 -6.27 15.83 -13.44
C SER A 35 -5.99 14.56 -14.26
N ARG A 36 -6.72 14.41 -15.35
CA ARG A 36 -6.51 13.29 -16.27
C ARG A 36 -5.08 13.30 -16.82
N GLU A 37 -4.55 14.45 -17.16
CA GLU A 37 -3.20 14.66 -17.68
C GLU A 37 -2.14 14.21 -16.68
N GLU A 38 -2.32 14.52 -15.39
CA GLU A 38 -1.41 14.08 -14.32
C GLU A 38 -1.42 12.56 -14.18
N ILE A 39 -2.61 11.94 -14.16
CA ILE A 39 -2.71 10.47 -14.04
C ILE A 39 -2.02 9.79 -15.23
N PHE A 40 -2.30 10.23 -16.45
CA PHE A 40 -1.70 9.66 -17.66
C PHE A 40 -0.19 9.87 -17.71
N ALA A 41 0.31 11.02 -17.25
CA ALA A 41 1.74 11.28 -17.15
C ALA A 41 2.43 10.33 -16.15
N VAL A 42 1.84 10.16 -14.95
CA VAL A 42 2.39 9.24 -13.93
C VAL A 42 2.36 7.81 -14.44
N VAL A 43 1.20 7.30 -14.87
CA VAL A 43 1.06 5.91 -15.33
C VAL A 43 1.96 5.63 -16.55
N GLY A 44 2.04 6.56 -17.51
CA GLY A 44 2.91 6.46 -18.68
C GLY A 44 4.39 6.44 -18.32
N GLY A 45 4.84 7.36 -17.46
CA GLY A 45 6.23 7.44 -17.02
C GLY A 45 6.67 6.20 -16.21
N VAL A 46 5.80 5.71 -15.34
CA VAL A 46 6.03 4.48 -14.57
C VAL A 46 6.10 3.26 -15.50
N ALA A 47 5.19 3.13 -16.48
CA ALA A 47 5.23 2.06 -17.47
C ALA A 47 6.50 2.10 -18.34
N GLU A 48 6.92 3.30 -18.76
CA GLU A 48 8.17 3.47 -19.54
C GLU A 48 9.42 3.17 -18.71
N SER A 49 9.37 3.30 -17.38
CA SER A 49 10.48 2.96 -16.51
C SER A 49 10.69 1.46 -16.33
N GLY A 50 9.75 0.63 -16.78
CA GLY A 50 9.81 -0.83 -16.67
C GLY A 50 9.33 -1.38 -15.34
N VAL A 51 8.69 -0.56 -14.51
CA VAL A 51 8.00 -0.99 -13.28
C VAL A 51 6.83 -1.90 -13.65
N GLU A 52 6.62 -2.96 -12.88
CA GLU A 52 5.73 -4.05 -13.24
C GLU A 52 4.24 -3.77 -12.95
N VAL A 53 3.96 -2.97 -11.93
CA VAL A 53 2.58 -2.69 -11.47
C VAL A 53 2.43 -1.21 -11.13
N VAL A 54 1.31 -0.60 -11.51
CA VAL A 54 0.90 0.73 -11.04
C VAL A 54 -0.45 0.65 -10.35
N GLU A 55 -0.52 1.17 -9.12
CA GLU A 55 -1.76 1.28 -8.34
C GLU A 55 -2.40 2.65 -8.60
N VAL A 56 -3.45 2.66 -9.43
CA VAL A 56 -4.07 3.87 -9.95
C VAL A 56 -4.88 4.62 -8.89
N GLY A 57 -5.51 3.89 -7.97
CA GLY A 57 -6.38 4.49 -6.96
C GLY A 57 -7.33 3.47 -6.34
N TYR A 58 -8.58 3.88 -6.13
CA TYR A 58 -9.63 3.02 -5.56
C TYR A 58 -10.69 2.66 -6.59
N ILE A 59 -11.33 1.48 -6.44
CA ILE A 59 -12.61 1.21 -7.06
C ILE A 59 -13.74 1.50 -6.06
N SER A 60 -14.78 2.18 -6.54
CA SER A 60 -15.92 2.57 -5.72
C SER A 60 -17.16 2.77 -6.61
N ASP A 61 -18.34 2.59 -6.04
CA ASP A 61 -19.62 2.93 -6.65
C ASP A 61 -20.17 4.30 -6.19
N LYS A 62 -19.37 5.06 -5.43
CA LYS A 62 -19.76 6.38 -4.93
C LYS A 62 -19.81 7.41 -6.04
N PRO A 63 -20.98 8.09 -6.23
CA PRO A 63 -21.21 8.97 -7.39
C PRO A 63 -20.41 10.29 -7.35
N ASP A 64 -19.84 10.66 -6.21
CA ASP A 64 -19.01 11.84 -5.99
C ASP A 64 -17.54 11.63 -6.31
N ARG A 65 -17.12 10.38 -6.59
CA ARG A 65 -15.74 10.03 -6.92
C ARG A 65 -15.54 9.90 -8.43
N ILE A 66 -14.40 10.37 -8.90
CA ILE A 66 -14.02 10.37 -10.32
C ILE A 66 -12.59 9.86 -10.52
N LEU A 67 -12.24 9.45 -11.72
CA LEU A 67 -10.90 9.04 -12.14
C LEU A 67 -10.23 8.08 -11.12
N ALA A 68 -9.12 8.49 -10.51
CA ALA A 68 -8.39 7.69 -9.54
C ALA A 68 -9.19 7.36 -8.26
N GLY A 69 -10.23 8.14 -7.94
CA GLY A 69 -11.09 7.90 -6.78
C GLY A 69 -12.12 6.79 -6.97
N CYS A 70 -12.47 6.41 -8.23
CA CYS A 70 -13.43 5.34 -8.54
C CYS A 70 -12.95 4.34 -9.60
N CYS A 71 -11.90 4.65 -10.35
CA CYS A 71 -11.30 3.80 -11.39
C CYS A 71 -12.34 3.10 -12.26
N GLU A 72 -13.16 3.90 -12.97
CA GLU A 72 -14.20 3.39 -13.85
C GLU A 72 -13.62 2.47 -14.95
N PRO A 73 -14.38 1.48 -15.46
CA PRO A 73 -13.89 0.52 -16.45
C PRO A 73 -13.33 1.16 -17.71
N ASP A 74 -14.02 2.15 -18.27
CA ASP A 74 -13.58 2.85 -19.48
C ASP A 74 -12.27 3.61 -19.24
N PHE A 75 -12.15 4.26 -18.08
CA PHE A 75 -10.93 4.95 -17.67
C PHE A 75 -9.73 4.00 -17.53
N LEU A 76 -9.91 2.83 -16.90
CA LEU A 76 -8.88 1.79 -16.83
C LEU A 76 -8.52 1.26 -18.24
N GLY A 77 -9.52 1.09 -19.11
CA GLY A 77 -9.32 0.72 -20.51
C GLY A 77 -8.42 1.71 -21.25
N GLU A 78 -8.68 3.01 -21.10
CA GLU A 78 -7.85 4.06 -21.70
C GLU A 78 -6.41 4.08 -21.15
N LEU A 79 -6.20 3.86 -19.84
CA LEU A 79 -4.87 3.73 -19.26
C LEU A 79 -4.13 2.51 -19.83
N ARG A 80 -4.84 1.38 -20.03
CA ARG A 80 -4.24 0.18 -20.65
C ARG A 80 -3.84 0.44 -22.10
N GLU A 81 -4.66 1.15 -22.88
CA GLU A 81 -4.31 1.56 -24.23
C GLU A 81 -3.12 2.52 -24.26
N HIS A 82 -3.10 3.52 -23.37
CA HIS A 82 -2.02 4.49 -23.26
C HIS A 82 -0.67 3.81 -22.97
N THR A 83 -0.63 2.83 -22.10
CA THR A 83 0.57 2.06 -21.75
C THR A 83 0.87 0.92 -22.72
N LYS A 84 -0.04 0.66 -23.69
CA LYS A 84 0.03 -0.47 -24.63
C LYS A 84 0.13 -1.82 -23.90
N GLY A 85 -0.50 -1.93 -22.74
CA GLY A 85 -0.49 -3.13 -21.91
C GLY A 85 0.88 -3.50 -21.32
N LYS A 86 1.82 -2.56 -21.26
CA LYS A 86 3.19 -2.81 -20.75
C LYS A 86 3.31 -2.86 -19.24
N ILE A 87 2.26 -2.49 -18.51
CA ILE A 87 2.22 -2.47 -17.05
C ILE A 87 0.92 -3.09 -16.56
N ASN A 88 0.97 -3.79 -15.43
CA ASN A 88 -0.23 -4.27 -14.77
C ASN A 88 -0.91 -3.11 -14.03
N LEU A 89 -2.24 -3.01 -14.18
CA LEU A 89 -3.06 -2.02 -13.48
C LEU A 89 -3.60 -2.62 -12.19
N ALA A 90 -3.27 -1.99 -11.07
CA ALA A 90 -3.78 -2.34 -9.75
C ALA A 90 -4.68 -1.22 -9.20
N VAL A 91 -5.63 -1.60 -8.34
CA VAL A 91 -6.46 -0.67 -7.58
C VAL A 91 -6.70 -1.19 -6.17
N MET A 92 -7.01 -0.32 -5.23
CA MET A 92 -7.55 -0.72 -3.92
C MET A 92 -9.08 -0.80 -3.93
N ILE A 93 -9.62 -1.63 -3.04
CA ILE A 93 -11.05 -1.66 -2.72
C ILE A 93 -11.23 -1.56 -1.20
N SER A 94 -12.19 -0.72 -0.77
CA SER A 94 -12.58 -0.67 0.64
C SER A 94 -13.47 -1.87 0.99
N LEU A 95 -13.29 -2.45 2.18
CA LEU A 95 -14.20 -3.48 2.71
C LEU A 95 -15.61 -2.96 2.99
N THR A 96 -15.81 -1.63 2.95
CA THR A 96 -17.13 -1.00 3.09
C THR A 96 -17.94 -0.96 1.80
N GLU A 97 -17.37 -1.34 0.65
CA GLU A 97 -18.09 -1.43 -0.62
C GLU A 97 -19.13 -2.56 -0.56
N LYS A 98 -20.38 -2.21 -0.89
CA LYS A 98 -21.52 -3.11 -0.67
C LYS A 98 -21.66 -4.22 -1.73
N ASN A 99 -21.25 -3.92 -2.95
CA ASN A 99 -21.44 -4.79 -4.11
C ASN A 99 -20.12 -5.05 -4.86
N PRO A 100 -19.11 -5.65 -4.23
CA PRO A 100 -17.81 -5.85 -4.85
C PRO A 100 -17.88 -6.70 -6.14
N GLN A 101 -18.81 -7.67 -6.23
CA GLN A 101 -19.01 -8.50 -7.42
C GLN A 101 -19.35 -7.66 -8.65
N THR A 102 -20.26 -6.68 -8.51
CA THR A 102 -20.64 -5.78 -9.62
C THR A 102 -19.45 -4.93 -10.06
N LEU A 103 -18.67 -4.43 -9.11
CA LEU A 103 -17.45 -3.66 -9.39
C LEU A 103 -16.41 -4.50 -10.15
N PHE A 104 -16.21 -5.76 -9.76
CA PHE A 104 -15.27 -6.66 -10.43
C PHE A 104 -15.78 -7.11 -11.82
N ALA A 105 -17.07 -7.44 -11.93
CA ALA A 105 -17.67 -7.85 -13.21
C ALA A 105 -17.45 -6.80 -14.30
N SER A 106 -17.65 -5.50 -13.99
CA SER A 106 -17.46 -4.40 -14.93
C SER A 106 -16.00 -4.13 -15.30
N ARG A 107 -15.03 -4.60 -14.51
CA ARG A 107 -13.59 -4.37 -14.72
C ARG A 107 -12.84 -5.60 -15.21
N GLN A 108 -13.56 -6.67 -15.51
CA GLN A 108 -12.98 -7.88 -16.08
C GLN A 108 -12.24 -7.56 -17.39
N GLY A 109 -10.99 -7.99 -17.50
CA GLY A 109 -10.14 -7.78 -18.67
C GLY A 109 -9.44 -6.42 -18.75
N VAL A 110 -9.80 -5.44 -17.90
CA VAL A 110 -9.12 -4.15 -17.83
C VAL A 110 -8.35 -3.93 -16.52
N LEU A 111 -8.65 -4.71 -15.48
CA LEU A 111 -7.97 -4.70 -14.18
C LEU A 111 -7.20 -5.99 -13.97
N ASP A 112 -5.93 -5.90 -13.57
CA ASP A 112 -5.06 -7.05 -13.35
C ASP A 112 -5.02 -7.47 -11.88
N LEU A 113 -4.98 -6.51 -10.93
CA LEU A 113 -4.83 -6.76 -9.51
C LEU A 113 -5.78 -5.89 -8.68
N VAL A 114 -6.51 -6.50 -7.76
CA VAL A 114 -7.19 -5.76 -6.69
C VAL A 114 -6.45 -5.95 -5.37
N ARG A 115 -6.16 -4.85 -4.68
CA ARG A 115 -5.51 -4.81 -3.36
C ARG A 115 -6.56 -4.53 -2.30
N ILE A 116 -6.59 -5.39 -1.27
CA ILE A 116 -7.63 -5.41 -0.24
C ILE A 116 -6.97 -5.11 1.11
N PRO A 117 -6.97 -3.83 1.56
CA PRO A 117 -6.41 -3.48 2.86
C PRO A 117 -7.35 -3.98 3.97
N CYS A 118 -6.78 -4.61 4.99
CA CYS A 118 -7.53 -5.08 6.14
C CYS A 118 -6.68 -5.05 7.42
N THR A 119 -7.32 -4.81 8.55
CA THR A 119 -6.77 -5.09 9.87
C THR A 119 -6.82 -6.59 10.14
N ILE A 120 -6.24 -7.03 11.25
CA ILE A 120 -6.24 -8.45 11.62
C ILE A 120 -7.66 -8.97 11.90
N GLU A 121 -8.54 -8.11 12.40
CA GLU A 121 -9.94 -8.41 12.70
C GLU A 121 -10.79 -8.55 11.43
N GLU A 122 -10.36 -7.95 10.32
CA GLU A 122 -11.09 -7.90 9.05
C GLU A 122 -10.63 -8.94 8.03
N VAL A 123 -9.71 -9.83 8.39
CA VAL A 123 -9.13 -10.81 7.45
C VAL A 123 -10.21 -11.68 6.80
N ASP A 124 -11.25 -12.11 7.51
CA ASP A 124 -12.34 -12.91 6.96
C ASP A 124 -13.14 -12.15 5.89
N ASP A 125 -13.38 -10.86 6.11
CA ASP A 125 -14.05 -10.00 5.15
C ASP A 125 -13.20 -9.80 3.91
N ALA A 126 -11.90 -9.56 4.09
CA ALA A 126 -10.96 -9.44 2.99
C ALA A 126 -10.87 -10.72 2.13
N LEU A 127 -10.89 -11.89 2.76
CA LEU A 127 -10.89 -13.17 2.05
C LEU A 127 -12.18 -13.38 1.23
N ARG A 128 -13.34 -12.90 1.73
CA ARG A 128 -14.60 -12.94 0.95
C ARG A 128 -14.53 -12.03 -0.28
N VAL A 129 -13.95 -10.84 -0.14
CA VAL A 129 -13.75 -9.91 -1.27
C VAL A 129 -12.74 -10.48 -2.28
N ALA A 130 -11.64 -11.11 -1.80
CA ALA A 130 -10.68 -11.78 -2.65
C ALA A 130 -11.31 -12.93 -3.45
N ALA A 131 -12.13 -13.77 -2.81
CA ALA A 131 -12.86 -14.83 -3.49
C ALA A 131 -13.76 -14.27 -4.60
N ALA A 132 -14.49 -13.18 -4.34
CA ALA A 132 -15.34 -12.54 -5.32
C ALA A 132 -14.55 -12.00 -6.54
N ALA A 133 -13.41 -11.34 -6.33
CA ALA A 133 -12.56 -10.84 -7.42
C ALA A 133 -12.01 -11.98 -8.29
N SER A 134 -11.68 -13.08 -7.65
CA SER A 134 -11.17 -14.28 -8.30
C SER A 134 -12.15 -14.90 -9.31
N GLU A 135 -13.46 -14.78 -9.10
CA GLU A 135 -14.49 -15.28 -10.02
C GLU A 135 -14.42 -14.57 -11.38
N TYR A 136 -13.92 -13.34 -11.42
CA TYR A 136 -13.76 -12.53 -12.63
C TYR A 136 -12.34 -12.58 -13.21
N GLY A 137 -11.46 -13.46 -12.70
CA GLY A 137 -10.10 -13.60 -13.19
C GLY A 137 -9.17 -12.44 -12.79
N ILE A 138 -9.55 -11.61 -11.83
CA ILE A 138 -8.74 -10.53 -11.28
C ILE A 138 -7.85 -11.12 -10.18
N ALA A 139 -6.54 -10.88 -10.26
CA ALA A 139 -5.61 -11.27 -9.21
C ALA A 139 -5.88 -10.49 -7.91
N THR A 140 -5.56 -11.11 -6.77
CA THR A 140 -5.92 -10.56 -5.47
C THR A 140 -4.71 -10.38 -4.57
N SER A 141 -4.66 -9.27 -3.88
CA SER A 141 -3.68 -9.00 -2.84
C SER A 141 -4.38 -8.69 -1.52
N LEU A 142 -4.06 -9.44 -0.46
CA LEU A 142 -4.49 -9.10 0.90
C LEU A 142 -3.39 -8.28 1.56
N ASN A 143 -3.72 -7.04 1.93
CA ASN A 143 -2.77 -6.08 2.50
C ASN A 143 -3.03 -5.93 4.00
N LEU A 144 -2.27 -6.65 4.84
CA LEU A 144 -2.37 -6.54 6.29
C LEU A 144 -1.76 -5.21 6.75
N VAL A 145 -2.62 -4.31 7.25
CA VAL A 145 -2.23 -2.95 7.65
C VAL A 145 -1.86 -2.86 9.14
N ASN A 146 -1.23 -1.76 9.54
CA ASN A 146 -0.85 -1.47 10.94
C ASN A 146 0.04 -2.54 11.59
N ILE A 147 0.93 -3.17 10.84
CA ILE A 147 1.77 -4.29 11.30
C ILE A 147 2.57 -3.99 12.56
N SER A 148 2.95 -2.73 12.79
CA SER A 148 3.67 -2.29 14.00
C SER A 148 2.89 -2.47 15.31
N THR A 149 1.61 -2.82 15.24
CA THR A 149 0.75 -3.05 16.42
C THR A 149 0.53 -4.51 16.74
N LEU A 150 0.99 -5.42 15.86
CA LEU A 150 0.69 -6.84 15.95
C LEU A 150 1.77 -7.63 16.70
N LEU A 151 1.36 -8.73 17.31
CA LEU A 151 2.23 -9.68 17.99
C LEU A 151 2.72 -10.78 17.03
N PRO A 152 3.88 -11.40 17.26
CA PRO A 152 4.43 -12.45 16.40
C PRO A 152 3.46 -13.59 16.07
N GLN A 153 2.71 -14.09 17.06
CA GLN A 153 1.74 -15.17 16.86
C GLN A 153 0.56 -14.76 15.95
N GLN A 154 0.22 -13.47 15.89
CA GLN A 154 -0.85 -12.98 15.03
C GLN A 154 -0.43 -13.02 13.55
N PHE A 155 0.85 -12.75 13.24
CA PHE A 155 1.38 -12.88 11.88
C PHE A 155 1.32 -14.33 11.40
N ALA A 156 1.78 -15.27 12.23
CA ALA A 156 1.75 -16.71 11.88
C ALA A 156 0.32 -17.19 11.62
N ALA A 157 -0.61 -16.88 12.52
CA ALA A 157 -2.01 -17.29 12.41
C ALA A 157 -2.69 -16.69 11.17
N THR A 158 -2.43 -15.41 10.89
CA THR A 158 -2.98 -14.73 9.70
C THR A 158 -2.40 -15.32 8.42
N ALA A 159 -1.09 -15.51 8.34
CA ALA A 159 -0.45 -16.09 7.17
C ALA A 159 -0.96 -17.52 6.88
N GLN A 160 -1.12 -18.35 7.90
CA GLN A 160 -1.71 -19.70 7.76
C GLN A 160 -3.16 -19.63 7.25
N LYS A 161 -3.97 -18.72 7.77
CA LYS A 161 -5.35 -18.53 7.35
C LYS A 161 -5.45 -18.10 5.89
N VAL A 162 -4.62 -17.13 5.49
CA VAL A 162 -4.53 -16.67 4.11
C VAL A 162 -4.07 -17.80 3.18
N GLN A 163 -3.04 -18.57 3.57
CA GLN A 163 -2.56 -19.73 2.82
C GLN A 163 -3.65 -20.78 2.62
N GLN A 164 -4.41 -21.10 3.66
CA GLN A 164 -5.47 -22.10 3.62
C GLN A 164 -6.67 -21.67 2.79
N SER A 165 -6.91 -20.38 2.64
CA SER A 165 -8.03 -19.85 1.86
C SER A 165 -7.93 -20.18 0.36
N GLY A 166 -6.71 -20.19 -0.18
CA GLY A 166 -6.43 -20.47 -1.59
C GLY A 166 -6.99 -19.42 -2.57
N VAL A 167 -7.43 -18.24 -2.08
CA VAL A 167 -8.04 -17.18 -2.91
C VAL A 167 -7.19 -15.93 -3.02
N VAL A 168 -6.05 -15.87 -2.35
CA VAL A 168 -5.12 -14.75 -2.36
C VAL A 168 -3.89 -15.12 -3.19
N ASP A 169 -3.53 -14.27 -4.14
CA ASP A 169 -2.35 -14.46 -4.99
C ASP A 169 -1.11 -13.80 -4.36
N VAL A 170 -1.29 -12.65 -3.69
CA VAL A 170 -0.21 -11.91 -3.04
C VAL A 170 -0.59 -11.56 -1.60
N PHE A 171 0.26 -11.88 -0.64
CA PHE A 171 0.10 -11.39 0.74
C PHE A 171 1.02 -10.20 0.97
N TYR A 172 0.50 -9.12 1.52
CA TYR A 172 1.24 -7.89 1.80
C TYR A 172 1.29 -7.57 3.28
N LEU A 173 2.43 -7.02 3.70
CA LEU A 173 2.57 -6.33 4.97
C LEU A 173 2.69 -4.83 4.73
N ALA A 174 1.92 -4.02 5.44
CA ALA A 174 1.99 -2.57 5.35
C ALA A 174 2.34 -1.93 6.70
N ASP A 175 3.52 -1.30 6.77
CA ASP A 175 3.89 -0.41 7.88
C ASP A 175 3.18 0.94 7.72
N SER A 176 1.84 0.91 7.88
CA SER A 176 0.96 2.07 7.70
C SER A 176 1.25 3.23 8.65
N ARG A 177 2.00 2.99 9.71
CA ARG A 177 2.38 4.01 10.69
C ARG A 177 3.80 4.54 10.50
N GLY A 178 4.58 3.89 9.61
CA GLY A 178 6.00 4.16 9.47
C GLY A 178 6.75 4.03 10.80
N ALA A 179 6.36 3.08 11.62
CA ALA A 179 6.80 2.91 13.01
C ALA A 179 7.69 1.67 13.23
N CYS A 180 7.74 0.76 12.27
CA CYS A 180 8.60 -0.43 12.34
C CYS A 180 10.07 -0.06 12.24
N ARG A 181 10.89 -0.78 12.99
CA ARG A 181 12.34 -0.70 12.88
C ARG A 181 12.85 -1.80 11.94
N PRO A 182 14.03 -1.62 11.33
CA PRO A 182 14.59 -2.60 10.39
C PRO A 182 14.70 -4.02 10.98
N GLU A 183 15.09 -4.15 12.23
CA GLU A 183 15.18 -5.43 12.94
C GLU A 183 13.82 -6.10 13.17
N ASP A 184 12.73 -5.34 13.26
CA ASP A 184 11.37 -5.86 13.39
C ASP A 184 10.90 -6.44 12.06
N ILE A 185 11.20 -5.76 10.93
CA ILE A 185 10.78 -6.20 9.59
C ILE A 185 11.35 -7.57 9.27
N SER A 186 12.66 -7.79 9.46
CA SER A 186 13.27 -9.11 9.18
C SER A 186 12.61 -10.25 9.96
N LYS A 187 12.24 -10.00 11.23
CA LYS A 187 11.56 -10.99 12.07
C LYS A 187 10.15 -11.27 11.59
N ILE A 188 9.38 -10.21 11.31
CA ILE A 188 7.98 -10.33 10.87
C ILE A 188 7.90 -11.05 9.53
N VAL A 189 8.73 -10.67 8.57
CA VAL A 189 8.77 -11.30 7.25
C VAL A 189 9.16 -12.78 7.37
N GLY A 190 10.15 -13.12 8.21
CA GLY A 190 10.53 -14.51 8.48
C GLY A 190 9.35 -15.36 9.01
N ILE A 191 8.61 -14.85 10.00
CA ILE A 191 7.43 -15.51 10.56
C ILE A 191 6.36 -15.75 9.48
N VAL A 192 6.10 -14.74 8.64
CA VAL A 192 5.11 -14.87 7.57
C VAL A 192 5.58 -15.90 6.54
N ARG A 193 6.85 -15.88 6.13
CA ARG A 193 7.40 -16.82 5.15
C ARG A 193 7.36 -18.28 5.58
N GLU A 194 7.45 -18.56 6.85
CA GLU A 194 7.25 -19.93 7.36
C GLU A 194 5.83 -20.46 7.13
N ASN A 195 4.84 -19.57 6.95
CA ASN A 195 3.42 -19.89 6.92
C ASN A 195 2.71 -19.53 5.59
N TRP A 196 3.38 -18.79 4.69
CA TRP A 196 2.88 -18.33 3.39
C TRP A 196 3.87 -18.66 2.27
N GLN A 197 3.39 -19.34 1.20
CA GLN A 197 4.21 -19.79 0.07
C GLN A 197 3.95 -19.04 -1.24
N GLY A 198 2.95 -18.16 -1.28
CA GLY A 198 2.64 -17.32 -2.44
C GLY A 198 3.54 -16.09 -2.55
N LEU A 199 3.26 -15.21 -3.52
CA LEU A 199 3.95 -13.93 -3.65
C LEU A 199 3.77 -13.08 -2.39
N PHE A 200 4.82 -12.38 -1.97
CA PHE A 200 4.85 -11.62 -0.73
C PHE A 200 5.38 -10.21 -0.95
N GLY A 201 4.58 -9.22 -0.57
CA GLY A 201 4.89 -7.83 -0.77
C GLY A 201 5.05 -7.02 0.52
N PHE A 202 5.72 -5.87 0.40
CA PHE A 202 5.94 -4.95 1.50
C PHE A 202 5.71 -3.50 1.08
N HIS A 203 4.95 -2.78 1.89
CA HIS A 203 4.67 -1.35 1.76
C HIS A 203 5.12 -0.61 3.02
N ALA A 204 5.90 0.47 2.87
CA ALA A 204 6.47 1.22 3.98
C ALA A 204 6.24 2.72 3.88
N HIS A 205 5.65 3.30 4.95
CA HIS A 205 5.65 4.74 5.16
C HIS A 205 6.94 5.23 5.82
N ASP A 206 7.32 6.46 5.51
CA ASP A 206 8.63 7.04 5.89
C ASP A 206 8.58 7.99 7.09
N ASN A 207 7.56 7.86 7.95
CA ASN A 207 7.37 8.76 9.09
C ASN A 207 8.58 8.83 10.02
N THR A 208 9.29 7.71 10.20
CA THR A 208 10.52 7.65 11.02
C THR A 208 11.81 7.63 10.21
N GLY A 209 11.75 7.79 8.88
CA GLY A 209 12.91 7.80 7.99
C GLY A 209 13.48 6.41 7.67
N PHE A 210 12.73 5.33 7.95
CA PHE A 210 13.21 3.96 7.73
C PHE A 210 12.59 3.26 6.53
N ALA A 211 11.71 3.89 5.75
CA ALA A 211 10.98 3.21 4.68
C ALA A 211 11.89 2.43 3.72
N THR A 212 12.94 3.07 3.20
CA THR A 212 13.88 2.42 2.27
C THR A 212 14.67 1.30 2.93
N VAL A 213 15.11 1.49 4.17
CA VAL A 213 15.84 0.45 4.92
C VAL A 213 14.92 -0.72 5.25
N ASN A 214 13.68 -0.44 5.64
CA ASN A 214 12.67 -1.47 5.88
C ASN A 214 12.35 -2.26 4.61
N ALA A 215 12.27 -1.60 3.44
CA ALA A 215 12.10 -2.26 2.15
C ALA A 215 13.28 -3.20 1.83
N LEU A 216 14.52 -2.77 2.09
CA LEU A 216 15.70 -3.62 1.96
C LEU A 216 15.60 -4.84 2.89
N MET A 217 15.28 -4.64 4.18
CA MET A 217 15.15 -5.74 5.14
C MET A 217 14.04 -6.72 4.75
N ALA A 218 12.94 -6.23 4.19
CA ALA A 218 11.85 -7.07 3.68
C ALA A 218 12.31 -7.94 2.50
N LEU A 219 13.04 -7.36 1.52
CA LEU A 219 13.62 -8.12 0.40
C LEU A 219 14.62 -9.17 0.86
N GLU A 220 15.52 -8.81 1.80
CA GLU A 220 16.51 -9.74 2.33
C GLU A 220 15.87 -10.90 3.10
N ALA A 221 14.74 -10.66 3.75
CA ALA A 221 14.02 -11.66 4.53
C ALA A 221 13.03 -12.49 3.69
N GLY A 222 12.82 -12.16 2.41
CA GLY A 222 12.04 -12.99 1.48
C GLY A 222 10.77 -12.37 0.91
N CYS A 223 10.56 -11.06 1.01
CA CYS A 223 9.57 -10.37 0.17
C CYS A 223 10.06 -10.33 -1.28
N GLU A 224 9.13 -10.43 -2.22
CA GLU A 224 9.41 -10.34 -3.64
C GLU A 224 8.93 -9.03 -4.26
N ILE A 225 7.95 -8.36 -3.66
CA ILE A 225 7.38 -7.14 -4.21
C ILE A 225 7.59 -5.99 -3.22
N ILE A 226 8.13 -4.88 -3.72
CA ILE A 226 8.31 -3.66 -2.93
C ILE A 226 7.49 -2.52 -3.54
N ASP A 227 6.70 -1.86 -2.70
CA ASP A 227 6.01 -0.64 -3.10
C ASP A 227 6.96 0.56 -3.03
N GLY A 228 6.82 1.44 -4.03
CA GLY A 228 7.44 2.76 -4.04
C GLY A 228 6.49 3.81 -4.59
N THR A 229 6.85 5.07 -4.41
CA THR A 229 6.10 6.19 -4.99
C THR A 229 7.05 7.21 -5.61
N VAL A 230 6.60 7.88 -6.69
CA VAL A 230 7.36 8.97 -7.32
C VAL A 230 7.64 10.03 -6.26
N ASN A 231 8.90 10.45 -6.16
CA ASN A 231 9.39 11.41 -5.15
C ASN A 231 9.17 10.99 -3.68
N GLY A 232 8.67 9.78 -3.41
CA GLY A 232 8.26 9.33 -2.08
C GLY A 232 6.90 9.90 -1.64
N LEU A 233 6.08 10.39 -2.58
CA LEU A 233 4.78 11.00 -2.30
C LEU A 233 3.82 10.02 -1.63
N GLY A 234 3.04 10.51 -0.69
CA GLY A 234 2.01 9.74 0.00
C GLY A 234 1.63 10.34 1.34
N LEU A 235 0.72 9.65 2.02
CA LEU A 235 0.23 10.08 3.33
C LEU A 235 1.38 10.17 4.35
N GLY A 236 1.30 11.15 5.23
CA GLY A 236 2.32 11.36 6.27
C GLY A 236 3.62 11.92 5.70
N SER A 237 4.75 11.39 6.12
CA SER A 237 6.06 11.75 5.56
C SER A 237 6.34 11.05 4.21
N GLY A 238 5.34 10.40 3.62
CA GLY A 238 5.44 9.68 2.36
C GLY A 238 5.88 8.23 2.52
N ASN A 239 6.50 7.70 1.47
CA ASN A 239 6.79 6.29 1.28
C ASN A 239 8.26 6.05 0.84
N THR A 240 8.64 4.80 0.64
CA THR A 240 9.86 4.46 -0.10
C THR A 240 9.81 5.13 -1.48
N LYS A 241 10.87 5.85 -1.87
CA LYS A 241 10.94 6.46 -3.20
C LYS A 241 11.01 5.37 -4.28
N LEU A 242 10.26 5.56 -5.37
CA LEU A 242 10.15 4.59 -6.45
C LEU A 242 11.53 4.21 -7.02
N GLN A 243 12.40 5.20 -7.24
CA GLN A 243 13.75 4.98 -7.74
C GLN A 243 14.58 4.11 -6.79
N TYR A 244 14.36 4.24 -5.48
CA TYR A 244 15.07 3.41 -4.49
C TYR A 244 14.51 1.98 -4.47
N ALA A 245 13.19 1.80 -4.54
CA ALA A 245 12.57 0.47 -4.68
C ALA A 245 13.11 -0.26 -5.93
N MET A 246 13.16 0.41 -7.09
CA MET A 246 13.74 -0.12 -8.32
C MET A 246 15.20 -0.52 -8.13
N GLN A 247 16.02 0.33 -7.48
CA GLN A 247 17.43 0.05 -7.21
C GLN A 247 17.60 -1.19 -6.32
N LEU A 248 16.79 -1.32 -5.26
CA LEU A 248 16.82 -2.47 -4.36
C LEU A 248 16.47 -3.76 -5.08
N VAL A 249 15.39 -3.75 -5.89
CA VAL A 249 14.99 -4.91 -6.69
C VAL A 249 16.06 -5.24 -7.75
N GLN A 250 16.65 -4.25 -8.40
CA GLN A 250 17.70 -4.46 -9.41
C GLN A 250 18.98 -5.07 -8.81
N GLN A 251 19.27 -4.84 -7.53
CA GLN A 251 20.38 -5.52 -6.84
C GLN A 251 20.12 -7.03 -6.68
N LYS A 252 18.87 -7.46 -6.54
CA LYS A 252 18.47 -8.88 -6.50
C LYS A 252 18.36 -9.48 -7.89
N GLU A 253 17.88 -8.72 -8.86
CA GLU A 253 17.63 -9.10 -10.26
C GLU A 253 18.37 -8.15 -11.20
N PRO A 254 19.69 -8.31 -11.41
CA PRO A 254 20.50 -7.36 -12.19
C PRO A 254 20.04 -7.16 -13.63
N ASN A 255 19.27 -8.10 -14.18
CA ASN A 255 18.77 -8.05 -15.55
C ASN A 255 17.42 -7.32 -15.70
N LYS A 256 16.86 -6.78 -14.62
CA LYS A 256 15.63 -5.97 -14.71
C LYS A 256 15.85 -4.76 -15.63
N PRO A 257 14.96 -4.54 -16.61
CA PRO A 257 15.14 -3.51 -17.63
C PRO A 257 14.74 -2.11 -17.14
N TYR A 258 15.00 -1.80 -15.87
CA TYR A 258 14.58 -0.53 -15.29
C TYR A 258 15.30 0.66 -15.91
N ARG A 259 14.53 1.72 -16.18
CA ARG A 259 14.98 2.98 -16.72
C ARG A 259 14.54 4.11 -15.80
N TYR A 260 15.45 5.00 -15.46
CA TYR A 260 15.20 6.08 -14.50
C TYR A 260 14.77 7.38 -15.18
N GLU A 261 15.17 7.61 -16.44
CA GLU A 261 14.90 8.84 -17.18
C GLU A 261 13.40 9.16 -17.37
N PRO A 262 12.48 8.17 -17.52
CA PRO A 262 11.07 8.48 -17.57
C PRO A 262 10.55 9.12 -16.27
N LEU A 263 11.12 8.72 -15.12
CA LEU A 263 10.74 9.26 -13.81
C LEU A 263 11.28 10.67 -13.58
N ASP A 264 12.39 11.07 -14.23
CA ASP A 264 12.91 12.44 -14.14
C ASP A 264 11.89 13.46 -14.67
N ARG A 265 11.08 13.07 -15.66
CA ARG A 265 9.97 13.91 -16.18
C ARG A 265 8.87 14.14 -15.14
N LEU A 266 8.76 13.23 -14.18
CA LEU A 266 7.83 13.30 -13.06
C LEU A 266 8.42 14.00 -11.83
N SER A 267 9.66 14.51 -11.91
CA SER A 267 10.33 15.17 -10.79
C SER A 267 9.58 16.39 -10.22
N ARG A 268 8.71 17.01 -11.05
CA ARG A 268 7.85 18.12 -10.66
C ARG A 268 6.44 17.71 -10.26
N PHE A 269 6.11 16.40 -10.38
CA PHE A 269 4.85 15.90 -9.87
C PHE A 269 4.93 15.95 -8.35
N ASP A 270 4.08 16.76 -7.75
CA ASP A 270 4.05 17.01 -6.32
C ASP A 270 2.60 17.22 -5.87
N VAL A 271 2.30 16.68 -4.71
CA VAL A 271 1.05 16.95 -3.99
C VAL A 271 1.51 17.56 -2.67
N ALA A 272 1.38 18.86 -2.55
CA ALA A 272 1.97 19.60 -1.45
C ALA A 272 1.49 19.11 -0.08
N MET A 273 2.41 18.58 0.72
CA MET A 273 2.21 18.43 2.14
C MET A 273 2.80 19.65 2.87
N PRO A 274 2.04 20.29 3.78
CA PRO A 274 2.58 21.40 4.56
C PRO A 274 3.83 20.97 5.33
N ALA A 275 4.95 21.64 5.08
CA ALA A 275 6.25 21.30 5.70
C ALA A 275 6.20 21.36 7.23
N GLU A 276 5.37 22.24 7.80
CA GLU A 276 5.15 22.36 9.25
C GLU A 276 4.56 21.11 9.89
N LYS A 277 3.89 20.25 9.12
CA LYS A 277 3.29 18.99 9.62
C LYS A 277 4.27 17.80 9.65
N SER A 278 5.39 17.89 8.94
CA SER A 278 6.34 16.76 8.82
C SER A 278 6.85 16.28 10.18
N TYR A 279 7.08 17.20 11.11
CA TYR A 279 7.52 16.86 12.46
C TYR A 279 6.44 16.13 13.28
N PHE A 280 5.17 16.46 13.10
CA PHE A 280 4.07 15.74 13.76
C PHE A 280 3.96 14.31 13.23
N TYR A 281 4.14 14.10 11.93
CA TYR A 281 4.17 12.73 11.35
C TYR A 281 5.33 11.91 11.87
N TYR A 282 6.51 12.53 12.03
CA TYR A 282 7.63 11.86 12.71
C TYR A 282 7.26 11.44 14.14
N LEU A 283 6.67 12.32 14.93
CA LEU A 283 6.28 12.02 16.31
C LEU A 283 5.23 10.91 16.39
N VAL A 284 4.19 10.91 15.54
CA VAL A 284 3.18 9.85 15.53
C VAL A 284 3.80 8.51 15.14
N GLY A 285 4.69 8.45 14.16
CA GLY A 285 5.44 7.25 13.82
C GLY A 285 6.33 6.77 14.98
N ALA A 286 7.11 7.67 15.58
CA ALA A 286 7.99 7.37 16.71
C ALA A 286 7.23 6.83 17.94
N LYS A 287 5.97 7.26 18.13
CA LYS A 287 5.09 6.82 19.22
C LYS A 287 4.17 5.64 18.85
N ASN A 288 4.25 5.16 17.61
CA ASN A 288 3.41 4.09 17.06
C ASN A 288 1.91 4.44 17.05
N LEU A 289 1.60 5.68 16.64
CA LEU A 289 0.24 6.18 16.44
C LEU A 289 -0.16 6.10 14.96
N ALA A 290 -1.47 6.07 14.70
CA ALA A 290 -1.98 6.15 13.34
C ALA A 290 -1.72 7.57 12.76
N GLN A 291 -1.15 7.64 11.57
CA GLN A 291 -0.82 8.91 10.94
C GLN A 291 -2.04 9.79 10.63
N LEU A 292 -3.22 9.21 10.41
CA LEU A 292 -4.49 9.93 10.26
C LEU A 292 -4.91 10.70 11.54
N TRP A 293 -4.25 10.46 12.65
CA TRP A 293 -4.55 11.19 13.90
C TRP A 293 -3.82 12.52 14.02
N VAL A 294 -2.90 12.85 13.10
CA VAL A 294 -2.19 14.14 13.13
C VAL A 294 -3.16 15.31 13.09
N GLU A 295 -4.12 15.30 12.15
CA GLU A 295 -5.08 16.39 12.02
C GLU A 295 -5.94 16.59 13.28
N PRO A 296 -6.61 15.53 13.82
CA PRO A 296 -7.37 15.67 15.06
C PRO A 296 -6.52 16.08 16.28
N LEU A 297 -5.26 15.66 16.35
CA LEU A 297 -4.36 16.06 17.43
C LEU A 297 -3.96 17.53 17.32
N VAL A 298 -3.65 18.00 16.11
CA VAL A 298 -3.32 19.41 15.86
C VAL A 298 -4.54 20.30 16.10
N GLU A 299 -5.72 19.88 15.66
CA GLU A 299 -6.97 20.60 15.92
C GLU A 299 -7.24 20.75 17.44
N ARG A 300 -7.00 19.69 18.22
CA ARG A 300 -7.26 19.70 19.66
C ARG A 300 -6.22 20.46 20.47
N TYR A 301 -4.93 20.34 20.14
CA TYR A 301 -3.84 20.83 20.99
C TYR A 301 -3.04 22.00 20.38
N GLY A 302 -3.27 22.32 19.11
CA GLY A 302 -2.60 23.42 18.41
C GLY A 302 -1.08 23.32 18.49
N GLU A 303 -0.42 24.43 18.82
CA GLU A 303 1.05 24.52 18.98
C GLU A 303 1.64 23.56 20.05
N LYS A 304 0.81 23.09 21.00
CA LYS A 304 1.24 22.17 22.04
C LYS A 304 1.25 20.70 21.61
N THR A 305 0.80 20.39 20.41
CA THR A 305 0.72 19.00 19.88
C THR A 305 2.06 18.28 20.01
N ALA A 306 3.16 18.89 19.57
CA ALA A 306 4.49 18.30 19.65
C ALA A 306 4.91 18.03 21.10
N TYR A 307 4.66 18.96 22.01
CA TYR A 307 4.97 18.81 23.42
C TYR A 307 4.26 17.59 24.01
N TYR A 308 2.96 17.45 23.82
CA TYR A 308 2.19 16.32 24.34
C TYR A 308 2.59 15.00 23.71
N LEU A 309 2.80 14.96 22.39
CA LEU A 309 3.26 13.74 21.72
C LEU A 309 4.62 13.26 22.20
N GLN A 310 5.49 14.15 22.63
CA GLN A 310 6.78 13.76 23.21
C GLN A 310 6.63 13.06 24.59
N GLN A 311 5.63 13.45 25.38
CA GLN A 311 5.42 12.93 26.74
C GLN A 311 4.81 11.53 26.76
N ILE A 312 3.90 11.20 25.83
CA ILE A 312 3.24 9.89 25.84
C ILE A 312 4.20 8.75 25.54
N PRO A 313 4.00 7.55 26.14
CA PRO A 313 4.86 6.39 25.89
C PRO A 313 4.68 5.85 24.46
N ARG A 314 5.74 5.22 23.91
CA ARG A 314 5.65 4.46 22.66
C ARG A 314 4.94 3.13 22.93
N ARG A 315 3.75 2.95 22.40
CA ARG A 315 2.98 1.70 22.45
C ARG A 315 1.96 1.64 21.31
N PRO A 316 1.39 0.47 21.00
CA PRO A 316 0.30 0.39 20.02
C PRO A 316 -1.00 0.97 20.60
N TYR A 317 -1.38 2.14 20.16
CA TYR A 317 -2.70 2.72 20.44
C TYR A 317 -3.67 2.28 19.35
N THR A 318 -4.87 1.85 19.74
CA THR A 318 -5.90 1.37 18.81
C THR A 318 -7.01 2.40 18.55
N LYS A 319 -7.12 3.42 19.44
CA LYS A 319 -8.09 4.50 19.36
C LYS A 319 -7.45 5.82 19.77
N ILE A 320 -7.85 6.91 19.14
CA ILE A 320 -7.30 8.24 19.43
C ILE A 320 -7.66 8.72 20.85
N GLU A 321 -8.81 8.25 21.39
CA GLU A 321 -9.24 8.57 22.75
C GLU A 321 -8.25 8.10 23.81
N GLN A 322 -7.50 7.03 23.52
CA GLN A 322 -6.42 6.55 24.42
C GLN A 322 -5.26 7.55 24.48
N VAL A 323 -4.97 8.23 23.36
CA VAL A 323 -3.95 9.28 23.30
C VAL A 323 -4.41 10.50 24.07
N PHE A 324 -5.68 10.91 23.89
CA PHE A 324 -6.27 12.02 24.64
C PHE A 324 -6.22 11.78 26.16
N ALA A 325 -6.63 10.58 26.60
CA ALA A 325 -6.60 10.22 28.01
C ALA A 325 -5.17 10.22 28.61
N GLU A 326 -4.17 9.79 27.84
CA GLU A 326 -2.76 9.81 28.25
C GLU A 326 -2.25 11.24 28.43
N VAL A 327 -2.53 12.12 27.46
CA VAL A 327 -2.16 13.54 27.51
C VAL A 327 -2.81 14.25 28.69
N GLU A 328 -4.09 13.97 28.96
CA GLU A 328 -4.87 14.63 30.03
C GLU A 328 -4.53 14.12 31.43
N ALA A 329 -3.92 12.93 31.54
CA ALA A 329 -3.46 12.40 32.82
C ALA A 329 -2.17 13.05 33.31
N ASP A 330 -1.36 13.63 32.40
CA ASP A 330 -0.09 14.31 32.69
C ASP A 330 -0.23 15.84 32.82
N VAL A 331 -1.44 16.39 32.68
CA VAL A 331 -1.77 17.82 32.84
C VAL A 331 -2.49 18.06 34.15
#